data_43083bb153d6b2ec4657d633282a327a
#
_entry.id   43083bb153d6b2ec4657d633282a327a
#
_cell.length_a   1.000
_cell.length_b   1.000
_cell.length_c   1.000
_cell.angle_alpha   90.00
_cell.angle_beta   90.00
_cell.angle_gamma   90.00
#
_symmetry.space_group_name_H-M   'P 1'
#
loop_
_entity.id
_entity.type
_entity.pdbx_description
1 polymer ?
#
loop_
_entity_poly.entity_id
_entity_poly.type
_entity_poly.pdbx_seq_one_letter_code
_entity_poly.pdbx_strand_id
1 'polypeptide(L)'
;PQKGQLRDYQLAQDMESYPVVMPEGEWDLIPFAGGKLSLGATHENDMGFDLTVDETLLQQMEEAALPNYPVLAKSTSRAERVGVRAYTSDFSPFFGQVPELAGVYAASGLGSSGLTTGPIIGYHLAQLIQDKELTLDPLNYPIENYVKRVKSE
;
A
#
# COMPACT_ATOMS: atom_id res chain seq x y z
N PRO A 1 3.28 -9.77 4.45
CA PRO A 1 2.17 -8.85 4.57
C PRO A 1 2.43 -7.81 5.67
N GLN A 2 2.04 -6.55 5.42
CA GLN A 2 2.06 -5.47 6.41
C GLN A 2 0.67 -4.86 6.49
N LYS A 3 0.02 -4.96 7.65
CA LYS A 3 -1.28 -4.35 7.88
C LYS A 3 -1.15 -2.83 7.95
N GLY A 4 -2.12 -2.13 7.40
CA GLY A 4 -2.24 -0.69 7.48
C GLY A 4 -3.68 -0.29 7.72
N GLN A 5 -3.88 0.65 8.64
CA GLN A 5 -5.18 1.20 8.98
C GLN A 5 -5.17 2.70 8.74
N LEU A 6 -6.29 3.21 8.32
CA LEU A 6 -6.50 4.65 8.17
C LEU A 6 -7.92 5.03 8.61
N ARG A 7 -8.09 6.31 8.94
CA ARG A 7 -9.39 6.87 9.32
C ARG A 7 -9.80 7.94 8.31
N ASP A 8 -11.01 7.78 7.80
CA ASP A 8 -11.65 8.75 6.92
C ASP A 8 -12.52 9.70 7.74
N TYR A 9 -12.50 10.95 7.36
CA TYR A 9 -13.28 12.04 7.99
C TYR A 9 -14.17 12.68 6.94
N GLN A 10 -15.36 13.09 7.35
CA GLN A 10 -16.24 13.93 6.54
C GLN A 10 -16.27 15.34 7.11
N LEU A 11 -15.84 16.30 6.32
CA LEU A 11 -15.84 17.73 6.66
C LEU A 11 -16.93 18.46 5.89
N ALA A 12 -17.41 19.58 6.43
CA ALA A 12 -18.36 20.44 5.73
C ALA A 12 -17.72 21.22 4.57
N GLN A 13 -16.41 21.48 4.66
CA GLN A 13 -15.63 22.15 3.63
C GLN A 13 -15.14 21.15 2.59
N ASP A 14 -15.21 21.53 1.30
CA ASP A 14 -14.57 20.75 0.24
C ASP A 14 -13.04 20.83 0.38
N MET A 15 -12.40 19.68 0.25
CA MET A 15 -10.96 19.51 0.42
C MET A 15 -10.20 19.23 -0.89
N GLU A 16 -10.88 19.18 -2.04
CA GLU A 16 -10.30 18.77 -3.33
C GLU A 16 -9.09 19.62 -3.76
N SER A 17 -9.11 20.92 -3.46
CA SER A 17 -8.03 21.84 -3.82
C SER A 17 -6.83 21.86 -2.86
N TYR A 18 -6.91 21.11 -1.75
CA TYR A 18 -5.82 21.05 -0.78
C TYR A 18 -4.79 19.97 -1.19
N PRO A 19 -3.51 20.23 -0.94
CA PRO A 19 -2.47 19.25 -1.24
C PRO A 19 -2.52 18.06 -0.26
N VAL A 20 -1.97 16.92 -0.69
CA VAL A 20 -1.58 15.86 0.24
C VAL A 20 -0.49 16.41 1.16
N VAL A 21 -0.62 16.17 2.45
CA VAL A 21 0.36 16.58 3.45
C VAL A 21 1.01 15.35 4.04
N MET A 22 2.34 15.27 3.88
CA MET A 22 3.20 14.20 4.39
C MET A 22 4.10 14.81 5.47
N PRO A 23 3.68 14.83 6.74
CA PRO A 23 4.49 15.36 7.82
C PRO A 23 5.68 14.45 8.13
N GLU A 24 6.58 14.91 8.95
CA GLU A 24 7.56 14.01 9.56
C GLU A 24 6.83 13.00 10.45
N GLY A 25 6.93 11.72 10.08
CA GLY A 25 6.20 10.64 10.76
C GLY A 25 5.71 9.56 9.78
N GLU A 26 4.80 8.71 10.26
CA GLU A 26 4.35 7.52 9.53
C GLU A 26 2.96 7.68 8.88
N TRP A 27 2.32 8.82 8.98
CA TRP A 27 0.98 9.04 8.47
C TRP A 27 0.86 10.29 7.62
N ASP A 28 -0.04 10.26 6.66
CA ASP A 28 -0.34 11.32 5.71
C ASP A 28 -1.76 11.83 5.90
N LEU A 29 -1.99 13.07 5.47
CA LEU A 29 -3.32 13.64 5.28
C LEU A 29 -3.61 13.74 3.81
N ILE A 30 -4.65 13.04 3.38
CA ILE A 30 -5.01 12.91 1.97
C ILE A 30 -6.40 13.49 1.75
N PRO A 31 -6.51 14.69 1.15
CA PRO A 31 -7.79 15.31 0.85
C PRO A 31 -8.43 14.72 -0.42
N PHE A 32 -9.75 14.69 -0.44
CA PHE A 32 -10.57 14.27 -1.56
C PHE A 32 -11.72 15.23 -1.80
N ALA A 33 -12.31 15.18 -2.98
CA ALA A 33 -13.53 15.91 -3.31
C ALA A 33 -14.69 15.59 -2.34
N GLY A 34 -15.62 16.53 -2.19
CA GLY A 34 -16.79 16.37 -1.36
C GLY A 34 -16.53 16.40 0.14
N GLY A 35 -15.45 17.03 0.56
CA GLY A 35 -15.11 17.19 1.98
C GLY A 35 -14.54 15.96 2.65
N LYS A 36 -14.13 14.96 1.91
CA LYS A 36 -13.47 13.78 2.48
C LYS A 36 -11.99 14.06 2.77
N LEU A 37 -11.51 13.55 3.88
CA LEU A 37 -10.11 13.62 4.30
C LEU A 37 -9.71 12.28 4.92
N SER A 38 -8.63 11.68 4.46
CA SER A 38 -8.08 10.47 5.06
C SER A 38 -6.83 10.79 5.86
N LEU A 39 -6.73 10.25 7.06
CA LEU A 39 -5.54 10.24 7.90
C LEU A 39 -5.01 8.82 7.97
N GLY A 40 -3.76 8.60 7.60
CA GLY A 40 -3.15 7.27 7.60
C GLY A 40 -1.88 7.18 6.78
N ALA A 41 -1.23 6.06 6.85
CA ALA A 41 -1.75 4.86 7.46
C ALA A 41 -0.76 4.29 8.48
N THR A 42 -1.24 3.44 9.35
CA THR A 42 -0.37 2.69 10.26
C THR A 42 0.53 1.70 9.51
N HIS A 43 1.59 1.25 10.17
CA HIS A 43 2.55 0.26 9.64
C HIS A 43 2.69 -0.88 10.67
N GLU A 44 1.87 -1.92 10.50
CA GLU A 44 1.78 -3.02 11.46
C GLU A 44 2.38 -4.29 10.85
N ASN A 45 3.57 -4.63 11.31
CA ASN A 45 4.28 -5.84 10.89
C ASN A 45 3.73 -7.07 11.63
N ASP A 46 3.98 -8.25 11.08
CA ASP A 46 3.69 -9.55 11.70
C ASP A 46 2.22 -9.84 12.03
N MET A 47 1.30 -9.04 11.47
CA MET A 47 -0.14 -9.22 11.63
C MET A 47 -0.76 -10.18 10.60
N GLY A 48 0.04 -10.72 9.68
CA GLY A 48 -0.46 -11.61 8.64
C GLY A 48 -1.51 -10.91 7.77
N PHE A 49 -2.66 -11.55 7.60
CA PHE A 49 -3.81 -11.02 6.86
C PHE A 49 -4.96 -10.60 7.80
N ASP A 50 -4.65 -10.26 9.04
CA ASP A 50 -5.64 -9.75 9.98
C ASP A 50 -6.16 -8.38 9.52
N LEU A 51 -7.48 -8.27 9.36
CA LEU A 51 -8.20 -7.05 8.98
C LEU A 51 -9.03 -6.47 10.14
N THR A 52 -8.79 -6.92 11.36
CA THR A 52 -9.45 -6.36 12.55
C THR A 52 -8.99 -4.92 12.78
N VAL A 53 -9.94 -4.02 13.02
CA VAL A 53 -9.64 -2.63 13.36
C VAL A 53 -9.04 -2.55 14.76
N ASP A 54 -7.91 -1.87 14.90
CA ASP A 54 -7.38 -1.43 16.18
C ASP A 54 -7.73 0.03 16.42
N GLU A 55 -8.82 0.24 17.13
CA GLU A 55 -9.33 1.58 17.45
C GLU A 55 -8.36 2.38 18.32
N THR A 56 -7.60 1.71 19.20
CA THR A 56 -6.63 2.37 20.07
C THR A 56 -5.51 2.99 19.23
N LEU A 57 -4.99 2.24 18.27
CA LEU A 57 -3.93 2.72 17.38
C LEU A 57 -4.40 3.87 16.48
N LEU A 58 -5.62 3.77 15.95
CA LEU A 58 -6.24 4.84 15.16
C LEU A 58 -6.47 6.10 15.98
N GLN A 59 -6.88 5.96 17.24
CA GLN A 59 -7.05 7.09 18.14
C GLN A 59 -5.71 7.78 18.47
N GLN A 60 -4.66 7.01 18.74
CA GLN A 60 -3.31 7.55 18.96
C GLN A 60 -2.81 8.34 17.74
N MET A 61 -3.04 7.83 16.55
CA MET A 61 -2.71 8.52 15.30
C MET A 61 -3.48 9.84 15.16
N GLU A 62 -4.78 9.84 15.45
CA GLU A 62 -5.62 11.06 15.43
C GLU A 62 -5.14 12.09 16.46
N GLU A 63 -4.88 11.66 17.70
CA GLU A 63 -4.38 12.54 18.77
C GLU A 63 -3.03 13.19 18.41
N ALA A 64 -2.15 12.44 17.77
CA ALA A 64 -0.86 12.96 17.28
C ALA A 64 -1.04 13.97 16.13
N ALA A 65 -2.06 13.81 15.30
CA ALA A 65 -2.35 14.69 14.17
C ALA A 65 -3.05 15.99 14.56
N LEU A 66 -3.95 15.94 15.55
CA LEU A 66 -4.84 17.06 15.94
C LEU A 66 -4.12 18.39 16.21
N PRO A 67 -2.96 18.46 16.88
CA PRO A 67 -2.27 19.73 17.14
C PRO A 67 -1.91 20.49 15.86
N ASN A 68 -1.56 19.75 14.80
CA ASN A 68 -1.18 20.34 13.50
C ASN A 68 -2.38 20.47 12.55
N TYR A 69 -3.42 19.67 12.75
CA TYR A 69 -4.60 19.58 11.87
C TYR A 69 -5.91 19.63 12.65
N PRO A 70 -6.19 20.76 13.31
CA PRO A 70 -7.39 20.90 14.16
C PRO A 70 -8.72 20.78 13.38
N VAL A 71 -8.67 20.79 12.05
CA VAL A 71 -9.83 20.56 11.18
C VAL A 71 -10.43 19.16 11.39
N LEU A 72 -9.65 18.17 11.78
CA LEU A 72 -10.12 16.80 12.07
C LEU A 72 -11.19 16.78 13.17
N ALA A 73 -11.07 17.65 14.17
CA ALA A 73 -12.06 17.78 15.24
C ALA A 73 -13.43 18.30 14.77
N LYS A 74 -13.51 18.88 13.56
CA LYS A 74 -14.77 19.42 12.97
C LYS A 74 -15.48 18.39 12.09
N SER A 75 -15.00 17.16 12.08
CA SER A 75 -15.58 16.07 11.28
C SER A 75 -17.00 15.73 11.74
N THR A 76 -17.90 15.54 10.80
CA THR A 76 -19.30 15.14 11.04
C THR A 76 -19.48 13.63 11.11
N SER A 77 -18.55 12.87 10.53
CA SER A 77 -18.53 11.42 10.61
C SER A 77 -17.11 10.89 10.39
N ARG A 78 -16.87 9.66 10.87
CA ARG A 78 -15.62 8.92 10.73
C ARG A 78 -15.92 7.54 10.22
N ALA A 79 -14.96 6.96 9.49
CA ALA A 79 -14.98 5.57 9.04
C ALA A 79 -13.54 5.02 9.01
N GLU A 80 -13.37 3.76 9.35
CA GLU A 80 -12.10 3.08 9.39
C GLU A 80 -11.93 2.22 8.14
N ARG A 81 -10.71 2.19 7.61
CA ARG A 81 -10.31 1.26 6.55
C ARG A 81 -9.06 0.50 6.97
N VAL A 82 -9.07 -0.79 6.69
CA VAL A 82 -7.93 -1.69 6.97
C VAL A 82 -7.56 -2.37 5.67
N GLY A 83 -6.27 -2.52 5.43
CA GLY A 83 -5.75 -3.25 4.28
C GLY A 83 -4.40 -3.89 4.59
N VAL A 84 -3.96 -4.74 3.68
CA VAL A 84 -2.66 -5.41 3.78
C VAL A 84 -1.82 -5.02 2.57
N ARG A 85 -0.64 -4.49 2.83
CA ARG A 85 0.36 -4.21 1.80
C ARG A 85 1.14 -5.48 1.50
N ALA A 86 1.33 -5.77 0.23
CA ALA A 86 2.12 -6.89 -0.23
C ALA A 86 3.60 -6.51 -0.22
N TYR A 87 4.26 -6.68 0.93
CA TYR A 87 5.71 -6.57 1.04
C TYR A 87 6.39 -7.93 0.96
N THR A 88 7.56 -7.96 0.38
CA THR A 88 8.55 -9.04 0.51
C THR A 88 9.37 -8.83 1.77
N SER A 89 10.16 -9.82 2.15
CA SER A 89 11.02 -9.74 3.36
C SER A 89 12.13 -8.68 3.27
N ASP A 90 12.50 -8.29 2.06
CA ASP A 90 13.54 -7.30 1.77
C ASP A 90 13.00 -6.01 1.14
N PHE A 91 11.66 -5.85 1.14
CA PHE A 91 10.95 -4.70 0.55
C PHE A 91 11.19 -4.51 -0.95
N SER A 92 11.71 -5.52 -1.66
CA SER A 92 11.93 -5.48 -3.09
C SER A 92 10.78 -6.12 -3.85
N PRO A 93 10.26 -5.51 -4.92
CA PRO A 93 9.28 -6.16 -5.77
C PRO A 93 9.93 -7.31 -6.56
N PHE A 94 9.10 -8.21 -7.06
CA PHE A 94 9.52 -9.23 -8.00
C PHE A 94 8.56 -9.33 -9.18
N PHE A 95 9.07 -9.76 -10.33
CA PHE A 95 8.26 -10.13 -11.48
C PHE A 95 8.99 -11.17 -12.35
N GLY A 96 8.23 -12.04 -12.97
CA GLY A 96 8.81 -13.06 -13.86
C GLY A 96 7.93 -14.28 -14.05
N GLN A 97 8.48 -15.26 -14.75
CA GLN A 97 7.84 -16.58 -14.86
C GLN A 97 7.96 -17.33 -13.53
N VAL A 98 6.83 -17.89 -13.08
CA VAL A 98 6.83 -18.71 -11.86
C VAL A 98 7.69 -19.96 -12.07
N PRO A 99 8.65 -20.24 -11.17
CA PRO A 99 9.52 -21.39 -11.31
C PRO A 99 8.73 -22.70 -11.50
N GLU A 100 9.17 -23.53 -12.44
CA GLU A 100 8.59 -24.83 -12.77
C GLU A 100 7.17 -24.81 -13.37
N LEU A 101 6.55 -23.64 -13.54
CA LEU A 101 5.24 -23.49 -14.16
C LEU A 101 5.37 -22.76 -15.50
N ALA A 102 5.49 -23.54 -16.59
CA ALA A 102 5.59 -22.95 -17.92
C ALA A 102 4.33 -22.14 -18.26
N GLY A 103 4.54 -20.91 -18.76
CA GLY A 103 3.46 -20.00 -19.16
C GLY A 103 2.73 -19.29 -18.00
N VAL A 104 3.14 -19.51 -16.75
CA VAL A 104 2.60 -18.80 -15.59
C VAL A 104 3.57 -17.69 -15.17
N TYR A 105 3.07 -16.47 -15.10
CA TYR A 105 3.84 -15.29 -14.72
C TYR A 105 3.20 -14.57 -13.55
N ALA A 106 4.02 -13.98 -12.69
CA ALA A 106 3.54 -13.23 -11.55
C ALA A 106 4.42 -12.01 -11.26
N ALA A 107 3.80 -11.00 -10.65
CA ALA A 107 4.49 -9.86 -10.07
C ALA A 107 3.84 -9.49 -8.74
N SER A 108 4.63 -9.15 -7.74
CA SER A 108 4.15 -8.74 -6.42
C SER A 108 5.26 -8.03 -5.62
N GLY A 109 5.02 -7.78 -4.34
CA GLY A 109 6.02 -7.19 -3.44
C GLY A 109 6.15 -5.67 -3.54
N LEU A 110 5.21 -4.98 -4.21
CA LEU A 110 5.26 -3.53 -4.47
C LEU A 110 4.99 -2.67 -3.23
N GLY A 111 4.47 -3.27 -2.16
CA GLY A 111 4.22 -2.58 -0.89
C GLY A 111 3.36 -1.33 -1.02
N SER A 112 3.74 -0.26 -0.31
CA SER A 112 3.04 1.03 -0.36
C SER A 112 3.24 1.78 -1.68
N SER A 113 4.26 1.45 -2.46
CA SER A 113 4.55 2.09 -3.75
C SER A 113 3.77 1.50 -4.92
N GLY A 114 2.92 0.50 -4.69
CA GLY A 114 2.26 -0.28 -5.74
C GLY A 114 1.45 0.54 -6.74
N LEU A 115 0.79 1.62 -6.30
CA LEU A 115 0.03 2.49 -7.21
C LEU A 115 0.91 3.28 -8.18
N THR A 116 2.12 3.65 -7.76
CA THR A 116 3.09 4.39 -8.59
C THR A 116 3.98 3.48 -9.42
N THR A 117 4.43 2.36 -8.86
CA THR A 117 5.40 1.46 -9.50
C THR A 117 4.75 0.29 -10.23
N GLY A 118 3.51 -0.08 -9.86
CA GLY A 118 2.78 -1.18 -10.48
C GLY A 118 2.65 -1.09 -12.00
N PRO A 119 2.33 0.07 -12.59
CA PRO A 119 2.23 0.21 -14.04
C PRO A 119 3.51 -0.17 -14.79
N ILE A 120 4.68 0.25 -14.30
CA ILE A 120 5.95 -0.09 -14.96
C ILE A 120 6.30 -1.57 -14.80
N ILE A 121 6.06 -2.16 -13.63
CA ILE A 121 6.27 -3.60 -13.41
C ILE A 121 5.31 -4.42 -14.29
N GLY A 122 4.04 -4.04 -14.35
CA GLY A 122 3.06 -4.68 -15.25
C GLY A 122 3.44 -4.59 -16.72
N TYR A 123 3.95 -3.43 -17.16
CA TYR A 123 4.46 -3.23 -18.51
C TYR A 123 5.62 -4.19 -18.81
N HIS A 124 6.62 -4.26 -17.93
CA HIS A 124 7.77 -5.16 -18.11
C HIS A 124 7.37 -6.63 -18.05
N LEU A 125 6.42 -7.01 -17.21
CA LEU A 125 5.89 -8.36 -17.19
C LEU A 125 5.23 -8.71 -18.53
N ALA A 126 4.46 -7.79 -19.11
CA ALA A 126 3.85 -7.98 -20.42
C ALA A 126 4.88 -8.05 -21.56
N GLN A 127 5.97 -7.29 -21.49
CA GLN A 127 7.07 -7.39 -22.46
C GLN A 127 7.80 -8.74 -22.34
N LEU A 128 8.06 -9.18 -21.10
CA LEU A 128 8.69 -10.47 -20.83
C LEU A 128 7.90 -11.65 -21.42
N ILE A 129 6.55 -11.63 -21.25
CA ILE A 129 5.66 -12.65 -21.82
C ILE A 129 5.73 -12.68 -23.36
N GLN A 130 6.05 -11.56 -23.99
CA GLN A 130 6.13 -11.42 -25.45
C GLN A 130 7.56 -11.55 -26.01
N ASP A 131 8.52 -11.98 -25.19
CA ASP A 131 9.95 -12.07 -25.53
C ASP A 131 10.52 -10.76 -26.12
N LYS A 132 10.06 -9.61 -25.58
CA LYS A 132 10.52 -8.28 -25.98
C LYS A 132 11.64 -7.78 -25.06
N GLU A 133 12.40 -6.81 -25.58
CA GLU A 133 13.45 -6.15 -24.81
C GLU A 133 12.89 -5.45 -23.58
N LEU A 134 13.58 -5.60 -22.44
CA LEU A 134 13.25 -4.98 -21.17
C LEU A 134 14.25 -3.88 -20.84
N THR A 135 13.77 -2.75 -20.33
CA THR A 135 14.63 -1.71 -19.77
C THR A 135 14.93 -1.92 -18.30
N LEU A 136 14.10 -2.68 -17.58
CA LEU A 136 14.42 -3.20 -16.26
C LEU A 136 15.04 -4.58 -16.40
N ASP A 137 16.18 -4.80 -15.77
CA ASP A 137 16.81 -6.13 -15.74
C ASP A 137 16.04 -7.04 -14.77
N PRO A 138 15.41 -8.14 -15.24
CA PRO A 138 14.66 -9.08 -14.40
C PRO A 138 15.52 -9.72 -13.30
N LEU A 139 16.83 -9.82 -13.50
CA LEU A 139 17.76 -10.38 -12.51
C LEU A 139 17.83 -9.55 -11.21
N ASN A 140 17.43 -8.28 -11.27
CA ASN A 140 17.31 -7.43 -10.08
C ASN A 140 15.98 -7.64 -9.35
N TYR A 141 15.05 -8.41 -9.91
CA TYR A 141 13.71 -8.66 -9.38
C TYR A 141 13.34 -10.14 -9.37
N PRO A 142 14.20 -11.02 -8.83
CA PRO A 142 14.14 -12.46 -9.01
C PRO A 142 12.93 -13.07 -8.28
N ILE A 143 11.96 -13.58 -9.04
CA ILE A 143 10.76 -14.23 -8.50
C ILE A 143 11.07 -15.49 -7.68
N GLU A 144 12.12 -16.21 -8.04
CA GLU A 144 12.56 -17.45 -7.38
C GLU A 144 12.94 -17.28 -5.91
N ASN A 145 13.27 -16.06 -5.50
CA ASN A 145 13.57 -15.75 -4.09
C ASN A 145 12.32 -15.77 -3.21
N TYR A 146 11.14 -15.57 -3.80
CA TYR A 146 9.89 -15.34 -3.05
C TYR A 146 8.84 -16.42 -3.30
N VAL A 147 8.83 -17.01 -4.49
CA VAL A 147 7.88 -18.07 -4.84
C VAL A 147 8.57 -19.43 -4.66
N LYS A 148 8.21 -20.11 -3.57
CA LYS A 148 8.72 -21.45 -3.26
C LYS A 148 7.76 -22.52 -3.78
N ARG A 149 8.31 -23.64 -4.22
CA ARG A 149 7.54 -24.83 -4.57
C ARG A 149 6.71 -25.28 -3.37
N VAL A 150 5.41 -25.44 -3.55
CA VAL A 150 4.61 -26.25 -2.63
C VAL A 150 5.01 -27.69 -2.88
N LYS A 151 5.74 -28.29 -1.96
CA LYS A 151 5.99 -29.75 -2.03
C LYS A 151 4.62 -30.41 -1.92
N SER A 152 4.19 -31.11 -2.97
CA SER A 152 3.08 -32.08 -2.87
C SER A 152 3.50 -33.14 -1.87
N GLU A 153 2.79 -33.23 -0.75
CA GLU A 153 2.87 -34.39 0.15
C GLU A 153 2.34 -35.64 -0.54
#